data_c78cf0008544d69c010e3a106bf675f2
#
_entry.id   c78cf0008544d69c010e3a106bf675f2
#
_cell.length_a   1.000
_cell.length_b   1.000
_cell.length_c   1.000
_cell.angle_alpha   90.00
_cell.angle_beta   90.00
_cell.angle_gamma   90.00
#
_symmetry.space_group_name_H-M   'P 1'
#
loop_
_entity.id
_entity.type
_entity.pdbx_description
1 polymer ?
#
loop_
_entity_poly.entity_id
_entity_poly.type
_entity_poly.pdbx_seq_one_letter_code
_entity_poly.pdbx_strand_id
1 'polypeptide(L)'
;TKNILLIHGHQADFYNYVLWKWGRFLVRILWKPLQIVGVKDPTSPAKNFKELIKVERRLKKWILANNNQMVIAGHTHRPRFPNPEELPYFNDGSCVHPRSITGIEIENIQLSLIKWHTISKKDGTLQIVKTVLKGPKPISEYLK
;
A
#
# COMPACT_ATOMS: atom_id res chain seq x y z
N THR A 1 3.90 -23.71 10.45
CA THR A 1 3.01 -23.17 9.42
C THR A 1 3.48 -21.76 9.11
N LYS A 2 3.88 -21.50 7.84
CA LYS A 2 4.31 -20.18 7.43
C LYS A 2 3.06 -19.39 7.02
N ASN A 3 2.79 -18.29 7.71
CA ASN A 3 1.61 -17.46 7.52
C ASN A 3 1.96 -16.18 6.75
N ILE A 4 1.00 -15.61 6.05
CA ILE A 4 1.10 -14.29 5.45
C ILE A 4 0.47 -13.29 6.42
N LEU A 5 1.22 -12.25 6.82
CA LEU A 5 0.69 -11.17 7.63
C LEU A 5 0.07 -10.11 6.73
N LEU A 6 -1.24 -9.91 6.90
CA LEU A 6 -1.98 -8.84 6.22
C LEU A 6 -2.21 -7.70 7.20
N ILE A 7 -1.75 -6.51 6.87
CA ILE A 7 -1.94 -5.32 7.70
C ILE A 7 -2.30 -4.12 6.84
N HIS A 8 -3.00 -3.15 7.42
CA HIS A 8 -3.23 -1.90 6.69
C HIS A 8 -1.92 -1.11 6.48
N GLY A 9 -0.98 -1.17 7.43
CA GLY A 9 0.31 -0.47 7.34
C GLY A 9 0.40 0.82 8.16
N HIS A 10 -0.73 1.38 8.63
CA HIS A 10 -0.73 2.55 9.52
C HIS A 10 -0.04 2.29 10.86
N GLN A 11 0.06 1.02 11.27
CA GLN A 11 0.79 0.59 12.47
C GLN A 11 2.27 0.97 12.44
N ALA A 12 2.85 1.07 11.24
CA ALA A 12 4.21 1.54 11.03
C ALA A 12 4.32 3.07 10.89
N ASP A 13 3.20 3.77 10.88
CA ASP A 13 3.12 5.23 10.82
C ASP A 13 2.95 5.79 12.24
N PHE A 14 4.00 6.44 12.76
CA PHE A 14 4.01 6.97 14.12
C PHE A 14 2.88 7.99 14.38
N TYR A 15 2.65 8.90 13.45
CA TYR A 15 1.63 9.93 13.60
C TYR A 15 0.22 9.36 13.58
N ASN A 16 -0.05 8.43 12.68
CA ASN A 16 -1.38 7.84 12.54
C ASN A 16 -1.66 6.72 13.55
N TYR A 17 -0.63 6.15 14.18
CA TYR A 17 -0.80 5.09 15.18
C TYR A 17 -0.71 5.60 16.61
N VAL A 18 0.33 6.36 16.97
CA VAL A 18 0.57 6.81 18.35
C VAL A 18 -0.21 8.09 18.66
N LEU A 19 -0.23 9.03 17.73
CA LEU A 19 -0.83 10.35 17.94
C LEU A 19 -2.24 10.48 17.34
N TRP A 20 -2.92 9.36 17.02
CA TRP A 20 -4.20 9.40 16.33
C TRP A 20 -5.29 10.19 17.07
N LYS A 21 -5.33 10.15 18.42
CA LYS A 21 -6.31 10.89 19.22
C LYS A 21 -6.12 12.42 19.09
N TRP A 22 -4.86 12.85 19.20
CA TRP A 22 -4.47 14.25 19.00
C TRP A 22 -4.65 14.69 17.56
N GLY A 23 -4.25 13.87 16.62
CA GLY A 23 -4.45 14.11 15.18
C GLY A 23 -5.92 14.27 14.83
N ARG A 24 -6.80 13.41 15.35
CA ARG A 24 -8.26 13.50 15.14
C ARG A 24 -8.85 14.80 15.71
N PHE A 25 -8.41 15.22 16.89
CA PHE A 25 -8.85 16.47 17.50
C PHE A 25 -8.42 17.69 16.66
N LEU A 26 -7.14 17.73 16.28
CA LEU A 26 -6.58 18.80 15.46
C LEU A 26 -7.24 18.85 14.06
N VAL A 27 -7.42 17.69 13.42
CA VAL A 27 -8.08 17.61 12.12
C VAL A 27 -9.51 18.12 12.20
N ARG A 28 -10.24 17.79 13.27
CA ARG A 28 -11.63 18.21 13.41
C ARG A 28 -11.80 19.72 13.59
N ILE A 29 -10.86 20.38 14.29
CA ILE A 29 -10.98 21.80 14.66
C ILE A 29 -10.20 22.70 13.71
N LEU A 30 -8.94 22.35 13.39
CA LEU A 30 -8.04 23.23 12.66
C LEU A 30 -7.93 22.87 11.17
N TRP A 31 -8.10 21.60 10.81
CA TRP A 31 -7.76 21.12 9.47
C TRP A 31 -8.78 21.56 8.41
N LYS A 32 -10.08 21.54 8.75
CA LYS A 32 -11.12 22.00 7.82
C LYS A 32 -10.90 23.44 7.34
N PRO A 33 -10.71 24.44 8.24
CA PRO A 33 -10.42 25.81 7.80
C PRO A 33 -9.08 25.93 7.05
N LEU A 34 -8.04 25.16 7.45
CA LEU A 34 -6.75 25.17 6.75
C LEU A 34 -6.84 24.60 5.33
N GLN A 35 -7.63 23.57 5.10
CA GLN A 35 -7.87 23.04 3.76
C GLN A 35 -8.59 24.04 2.83
N ILE A 36 -9.50 24.84 3.37
CA ILE A 36 -10.19 25.90 2.61
C ILE A 36 -9.17 26.95 2.11
N VAL A 37 -8.11 27.21 2.88
CA VAL A 37 -7.01 28.13 2.53
C VAL A 37 -5.93 27.43 1.66
N GLY A 38 -6.13 26.17 1.25
CA GLY A 38 -5.24 25.45 0.34
C GLY A 38 -4.05 24.72 1.00
N VAL A 39 -4.01 24.61 2.32
CA VAL A 39 -2.95 23.89 3.03
C VAL A 39 -3.09 22.39 2.79
N LYS A 40 -2.03 21.77 2.23
CA LYS A 40 -1.97 20.31 1.99
C LYS A 40 -1.50 19.57 3.23
N ASP A 41 -2.05 18.37 3.46
CA ASP A 41 -1.65 17.51 4.58
C ASP A 41 -0.18 17.04 4.44
N PRO A 42 0.74 17.51 5.31
CA PRO A 42 2.14 17.13 5.26
C PRO A 42 2.41 15.76 5.89
N THR A 43 1.45 15.16 6.61
CA THR A 43 1.64 13.93 7.38
C THR A 43 1.23 12.67 6.61
N SER A 44 0.52 12.82 5.49
CA SER A 44 0.05 11.69 4.69
C SER A 44 1.20 10.98 3.95
N PRO A 45 1.50 9.69 4.24
CA PRO A 45 2.54 8.93 3.53
C PRO A 45 2.23 8.78 2.04
N ALA A 46 0.97 8.82 1.65
CA ALA A 46 0.55 8.76 0.25
C ALA A 46 0.97 10.01 -0.55
N LYS A 47 1.16 11.15 0.12
CA LYS A 47 1.52 12.44 -0.49
C LYS A 47 2.94 12.89 -0.15
N ASN A 48 3.56 12.32 0.89
CA ASN A 48 4.88 12.69 1.37
C ASN A 48 5.87 11.54 1.22
N PHE A 49 6.76 11.63 0.24
CA PHE A 49 7.75 10.61 -0.06
C PHE A 49 8.69 10.29 1.12
N LYS A 50 9.03 11.28 1.94
CA LYS A 50 9.91 11.06 3.13
C LYS A 50 9.20 10.21 4.18
N GLU A 51 7.91 10.44 4.42
CA GLU A 51 7.12 9.63 5.36
C GLU A 51 6.90 8.21 4.84
N LEU A 52 6.64 8.07 3.54
CA LEU A 52 6.56 6.76 2.88
C LEU A 52 7.82 5.92 3.14
N ILE A 53 9.01 6.48 2.90
CA ILE A 53 10.28 5.77 3.15
C ILE A 53 10.43 5.36 4.63
N LYS A 54 9.99 6.20 5.56
CA LYS A 54 10.04 5.87 7.00
C LYS A 54 9.13 4.68 7.34
N VAL A 55 7.90 4.66 6.80
CA VAL A 55 6.96 3.56 6.98
C VAL A 55 7.53 2.26 6.41
N GLU A 56 8.00 2.29 5.16
CA GLU A 56 8.62 1.12 4.53
C GLU A 56 9.84 0.61 5.31
N ARG A 57 10.71 1.51 5.79
CA ARG A 57 11.89 1.14 6.59
C ARG A 57 11.51 0.45 7.90
N ARG A 58 10.45 0.93 8.57
CA ARG A 58 9.95 0.30 9.82
C ARG A 58 9.39 -1.09 9.55
N LEU A 59 8.60 -1.25 8.50
CA LEU A 59 8.08 -2.56 8.10
C LEU A 59 9.19 -3.54 7.74
N LYS A 60 10.19 -3.11 6.97
CA LYS A 60 11.36 -3.94 6.64
C LYS A 60 12.16 -4.35 7.87
N LYS A 61 12.37 -3.43 8.83
CA LYS A 61 13.02 -3.77 10.11
C LYS A 61 12.21 -4.79 10.90
N TRP A 62 10.89 -4.65 10.92
CA TRP A 62 10.01 -5.59 11.59
C TRP A 62 10.08 -6.98 10.94
N ILE A 63 10.06 -7.07 9.61
CA ILE A 63 10.20 -8.32 8.85
C ILE A 63 11.50 -9.04 9.23
N LEU A 64 12.63 -8.31 9.26
CA LEU A 64 13.92 -8.87 9.65
C LEU A 64 13.91 -9.40 11.10
N ALA A 65 13.28 -8.68 12.03
CA ALA A 65 13.17 -9.07 13.43
C ALA A 65 12.21 -10.25 13.65
N ASN A 66 11.36 -10.60 12.66
CA ASN A 66 10.36 -11.67 12.74
C ASN A 66 10.62 -12.78 11.71
N ASN A 67 11.86 -13.23 11.60
CA ASN A 67 12.26 -14.37 10.75
C ASN A 67 11.84 -14.24 9.28
N ASN A 68 11.98 -13.06 8.72
CA ASN A 68 11.55 -12.75 7.35
C ASN A 68 10.08 -13.08 7.10
N GLN A 69 9.21 -12.81 8.08
CA GLN A 69 7.77 -12.97 7.95
C GLN A 69 7.25 -12.22 6.73
N MET A 70 6.55 -12.93 5.83
CA MET A 70 5.92 -12.31 4.68
C MET A 70 4.82 -11.33 5.10
N VAL A 71 4.87 -10.11 4.56
CA VAL A 71 3.93 -9.02 4.88
C VAL A 71 3.33 -8.46 3.60
N ILE A 72 2.01 -8.35 3.56
CA ILE A 72 1.27 -7.56 2.58
C ILE A 72 0.65 -6.37 3.32
N ALA A 73 0.97 -5.16 2.89
CA ALA A 73 0.52 -3.93 3.51
C ALA A 73 -0.04 -2.94 2.47
N GLY A 74 -0.85 -1.99 2.93
CA GLY A 74 -1.34 -0.84 2.16
C GLY A 74 -0.77 0.49 2.68
N HIS A 75 -1.65 1.49 2.86
CA HIS A 75 -1.43 2.79 3.49
C HIS A 75 -0.55 3.77 2.71
N THR A 76 0.56 3.32 2.12
CA THR A 76 1.47 4.21 1.39
C THR A 76 1.02 4.50 -0.03
N HIS A 77 -0.01 3.82 -0.52
CA HIS A 77 -0.56 3.92 -1.86
C HIS A 77 0.48 3.71 -2.98
N ARG A 78 1.57 3.04 -2.66
CA ARG A 78 2.63 2.75 -3.62
C ARG A 78 2.76 1.23 -3.80
N PRO A 79 2.24 0.68 -4.90
CA PRO A 79 2.27 -0.76 -5.13
C PRO A 79 3.72 -1.26 -5.18
N ARG A 80 3.96 -2.38 -4.48
CA ARG A 80 5.26 -3.04 -4.42
C ARG A 80 5.11 -4.55 -4.51
N PHE A 81 5.91 -5.15 -5.37
CA PHE A 81 6.07 -6.58 -5.51
C PHE A 81 7.57 -6.89 -5.52
N PRO A 82 8.15 -7.42 -4.43
CA PRO A 82 9.58 -7.68 -4.33
C PRO A 82 10.02 -8.82 -5.27
N ASN A 83 11.31 -8.93 -5.53
CA ASN A 83 11.88 -10.15 -6.08
C ASN A 83 12.08 -11.18 -4.95
N PRO A 84 12.19 -12.49 -5.26
CA PRO A 84 12.33 -13.54 -4.24
C PRO A 84 13.56 -13.41 -3.32
N GLU A 85 14.60 -12.73 -3.79
CA GLU A 85 15.84 -12.47 -3.03
C GLU A 85 15.70 -11.27 -2.07
N GLU A 86 14.70 -10.41 -2.30
CA GLU A 86 14.42 -9.26 -1.43
C GLU A 86 13.61 -9.68 -0.19
N LEU A 87 13.50 -8.77 0.77
CA LEU A 87 12.59 -8.96 1.90
C LEU A 87 11.14 -9.09 1.39
N PRO A 88 10.36 -10.05 1.92
CA PRO A 88 9.00 -10.35 1.46
C PRO A 88 7.99 -9.29 1.94
N TYR A 89 8.22 -8.04 1.54
CA TYR A 89 7.37 -6.88 1.77
C TYR A 89 6.62 -6.53 0.49
N PHE A 90 5.34 -6.78 0.49
CA PHE A 90 4.40 -6.42 -0.58
C PHE A 90 3.58 -5.20 -0.18
N ASN A 91 3.20 -4.41 -1.16
CA ASN A 91 2.22 -3.34 -0.96
C ASN A 91 1.16 -3.41 -2.07
N ASP A 92 -0.11 -3.42 -1.68
CA ASP A 92 -1.25 -3.53 -2.59
C ASP A 92 -1.51 -2.23 -3.38
N GLY A 93 -0.91 -1.12 -2.96
CA GLY A 93 -1.04 0.17 -3.61
C GLY A 93 -2.26 0.94 -3.16
N SER A 94 -3.20 1.22 -4.04
CA SER A 94 -4.33 2.11 -3.77
C SER A 94 -5.63 1.64 -4.41
N CYS A 95 -6.71 1.65 -3.64
CA CYS A 95 -8.08 1.48 -4.11
C CYS A 95 -8.86 2.80 -4.26
N VAL A 96 -8.24 3.94 -3.94
CA VAL A 96 -8.88 5.27 -3.96
C VAL A 96 -8.37 6.17 -5.09
N HIS A 97 -7.56 5.65 -5.98
CA HIS A 97 -7.09 6.42 -7.13
C HIS A 97 -8.19 6.55 -8.18
N PRO A 98 -8.47 7.76 -8.73
CA PRO A 98 -9.65 8.01 -9.57
C PRO A 98 -9.66 7.24 -10.90
N ARG A 99 -8.51 6.78 -11.39
CA ARG A 99 -8.41 6.14 -12.72
C ARG A 99 -8.04 4.66 -12.67
N SER A 100 -7.62 4.16 -11.53
CA SER A 100 -7.20 2.77 -11.40
C SER A 100 -7.11 2.36 -9.94
N ILE A 101 -7.31 1.08 -9.69
CA ILE A 101 -7.02 0.45 -8.41
C ILE A 101 -5.94 -0.60 -8.59
N THR A 102 -5.12 -0.80 -7.58
CA THR A 102 -4.10 -1.85 -7.55
C THR A 102 -4.34 -2.77 -6.38
N GLY A 103 -3.84 -4.00 -6.48
CA GLY A 103 -3.99 -4.99 -5.42
C GLY A 103 -3.03 -6.16 -5.61
N ILE A 104 -2.83 -6.92 -4.53
CA ILE A 104 -2.17 -8.22 -4.59
C ILE A 104 -3.26 -9.29 -4.73
N GLU A 105 -3.21 -10.02 -5.83
CA GLU A 105 -4.09 -11.16 -6.10
C GLU A 105 -3.36 -12.45 -5.74
N ILE A 106 -4.07 -13.34 -5.05
CA ILE A 106 -3.57 -14.69 -4.73
C ILE A 106 -4.52 -15.67 -5.41
N GLU A 107 -4.02 -16.37 -6.39
CA GLU A 107 -4.77 -17.37 -7.14
C GLU A 107 -3.89 -18.60 -7.38
N ASN A 108 -4.42 -19.81 -7.13
CA ASN A 108 -3.70 -21.08 -7.31
C ASN A 108 -2.31 -21.10 -6.65
N ILE A 109 -2.20 -20.59 -5.42
CA ILE A 109 -0.94 -20.49 -4.64
C ILE A 109 0.11 -19.62 -5.34
N GLN A 110 -0.32 -18.73 -6.22
CA GLN A 110 0.53 -17.75 -6.90
C GLN A 110 0.13 -16.32 -6.51
N LEU A 111 1.11 -15.43 -6.48
CA LEU A 111 0.96 -14.02 -6.19
C LEU A 111 1.10 -13.21 -7.46
N SER A 112 0.22 -12.23 -7.64
CA SER A 112 0.31 -11.24 -8.71
C SER A 112 0.01 -9.84 -8.17
N LEU A 113 0.76 -8.86 -8.62
CA LEU A 113 0.39 -7.46 -8.49
C LEU A 113 -0.44 -7.08 -9.70
N ILE A 114 -1.70 -6.74 -9.47
CA ILE A 114 -2.67 -6.42 -10.51
C ILE A 114 -3.07 -4.96 -10.47
N LYS A 115 -3.53 -4.47 -11.62
CA LYS A 115 -4.14 -3.16 -11.79
C LYS A 115 -5.45 -3.29 -12.54
N TRP A 116 -6.53 -2.77 -11.96
CA TRP A 116 -7.80 -2.54 -12.65
C TRP A 116 -7.88 -1.10 -13.10
N HIS A 117 -8.16 -0.86 -14.36
CA HIS A 117 -8.28 0.50 -14.89
C HIS A 117 -9.24 0.55 -16.08
N THR A 118 -9.70 1.75 -16.40
CA THR A 118 -10.59 1.99 -17.53
C THR A 118 -9.77 2.29 -18.79
N ILE A 119 -10.15 1.69 -19.90
CA ILE A 119 -9.66 2.01 -21.25
C ILE A 119 -10.80 2.46 -22.13
N SER A 120 -10.51 3.33 -23.09
CA SER A 120 -11.46 3.69 -24.15
C SER A 120 -11.28 2.76 -25.35
N LYS A 121 -12.36 2.18 -25.82
CA LYS A 121 -12.39 1.42 -27.08
C LYS A 121 -12.43 2.35 -28.28
N LYS A 122 -12.19 1.78 -29.46
CA LYS A 122 -12.25 2.53 -30.75
C LYS A 122 -13.63 3.16 -31.03
N ASP A 123 -14.69 2.55 -30.52
CA ASP A 123 -16.08 3.03 -30.65
C ASP A 123 -16.45 4.12 -29.61
N GLY A 124 -15.49 4.56 -28.76
CA GLY A 124 -15.70 5.54 -27.71
C GLY A 124 -16.26 4.98 -26.40
N THR A 125 -16.62 3.70 -26.34
CA THR A 125 -17.10 3.07 -25.10
C THR A 125 -15.98 2.83 -24.12
N LEU A 126 -16.30 2.85 -22.82
CA LEU A 126 -15.34 2.56 -21.74
C LEU A 126 -15.42 1.08 -21.37
N GLN A 127 -14.25 0.49 -21.14
CA GLN A 127 -14.11 -0.87 -20.66
C GLN A 127 -13.18 -0.91 -19.45
N ILE A 128 -13.56 -1.68 -18.41
CA ILE A 128 -12.68 -1.99 -17.28
C ILE A 128 -11.84 -3.20 -17.65
N VAL A 129 -10.52 -3.08 -17.48
CA VAL A 129 -9.57 -4.15 -17.77
C VAL A 129 -8.69 -4.44 -16.58
N LYS A 130 -8.31 -5.71 -16.43
CA LYS A 130 -7.29 -6.17 -15.46
C LYS A 130 -5.96 -6.32 -16.19
N THR A 131 -4.92 -5.72 -15.65
CA THR A 131 -3.54 -5.85 -16.12
C THR A 131 -2.67 -6.41 -15.00
N VAL A 132 -1.90 -7.43 -15.28
CA VAL A 132 -0.87 -7.94 -14.35
C VAL A 132 0.35 -7.05 -14.48
N LEU A 133 0.73 -6.36 -13.40
CA LEU A 133 1.90 -5.49 -13.33
C LEU A 133 3.18 -6.27 -13.02
N LYS A 134 3.07 -7.28 -12.12
CA LYS A 134 4.14 -8.22 -11.76
C LYS A 134 3.57 -9.58 -11.34
N GLY A 135 4.31 -10.64 -11.57
CA GLY A 135 3.87 -12.03 -11.34
C GLY A 135 3.25 -12.65 -12.61
N PRO A 136 2.55 -13.81 -12.49
CA PRO A 136 2.40 -14.58 -11.25
C PRO A 136 3.71 -15.20 -10.76
N LYS A 137 3.87 -15.30 -9.43
CA LYS A 137 5.00 -15.94 -8.75
C LYS A 137 4.49 -16.88 -7.66
N PRO A 138 5.07 -18.09 -7.51
CA PRO A 138 4.69 -19.00 -6.43
C PRO A 138 4.90 -18.36 -5.05
N ILE A 139 3.92 -18.50 -4.15
CA ILE A 139 4.03 -18.02 -2.77
C ILE A 139 5.23 -18.65 -2.04
N SER A 140 5.57 -19.88 -2.39
CA SER A 140 6.70 -20.62 -1.79
C SER A 140 8.05 -19.93 -1.97
N GLU A 141 8.23 -19.12 -3.01
CA GLU A 141 9.46 -18.34 -3.23
C GLU A 141 9.67 -17.27 -2.14
N TYR A 142 8.62 -16.84 -1.45
CA TYR A 142 8.61 -15.78 -0.43
C TYR A 142 8.44 -16.30 0.99
N LEU A 143 7.99 -17.53 1.16
CA LEU A 143 7.86 -18.20 2.46
C LEU A 143 9.18 -18.94 2.77
N LYS A 144 10.19 -18.19 3.19
CA LYS A 144 11.50 -18.75 3.59
C LYS A 144 11.52 -19.22 5.05
#